data_2316d812858f571d33d4cdee1c966a6c
#
_entry.id   2316d812858f571d33d4cdee1c966a6c
#
_cell.length_a   1.000
_cell.length_b   1.000
_cell.length_c   1.000
_cell.angle_alpha   90.00
_cell.angle_beta   90.00
_cell.angle_gamma   90.00
#
_symmetry.space_group_name_H-M   'P 1'
#
loop_
_entity.id
_entity.type
_entity.pdbx_description
1 polymer ?
#
loop_
_entity_poly.entity_id
_entity_poly.type
_entity_poly.pdbx_seq_one_letter_code
_entity_poly.pdbx_strand_id
1 'polypeptide(L)'
;PQITLWQRPLVTINVGGQLKEALLDTGADDTVLEDIELPGKWRPKMIGGIGGFIKVKQYDQVSIEICGHKVIGTVLVGPTPVNIIGRNLLTQLGCTLNFPISPIETVPVKLKPGMDGPRVKQWPLTEEK
;
A
#
# COMPACT_ATOMS: atom_id res chain seq x y z
N PRO A 1 12.22 -9.04 -2.83
CA PRO A 1 11.96 -10.45 -2.52
C PRO A 1 10.64 -10.91 -3.10
N GLN A 2 10.48 -12.21 -3.20
CA GLN A 2 9.22 -12.80 -3.65
C GLN A 2 8.45 -13.31 -2.43
N ILE A 3 7.22 -12.85 -2.32
CA ILE A 3 6.34 -13.25 -1.21
C ILE A 3 5.15 -13.97 -1.83
N THR A 4 5.02 -15.26 -1.51
CA THR A 4 3.89 -16.03 -2.01
C THR A 4 2.67 -15.76 -1.13
N LEU A 5 1.50 -16.14 -1.61
CA LEU A 5 0.27 -15.76 -0.94
C LEU A 5 -0.51 -16.93 -0.40
N TRP A 6 0.17 -18.06 -0.15
CA TRP A 6 -0.48 -19.17 0.53
C TRP A 6 -0.88 -18.80 1.95
N GLN A 7 -0.16 -17.86 2.53
CA GLN A 7 -0.46 -17.33 3.85
C GLN A 7 -0.55 -15.82 3.75
N ARG A 8 -0.98 -15.20 4.85
CA ARG A 8 -1.08 -13.74 4.88
C ARG A 8 0.31 -13.14 4.68
N PRO A 9 0.43 -12.15 3.81
CA PRO A 9 1.74 -11.53 3.57
C PRO A 9 2.10 -10.55 4.68
N LEU A 10 2.55 -11.11 5.79
CA LEU A 10 2.99 -10.32 6.94
C LEU A 10 4.48 -10.06 6.85
N VAL A 11 4.87 -8.83 7.11
CA VAL A 11 6.26 -8.43 7.07
C VAL A 11 6.59 -7.64 8.32
N THR A 12 7.87 -7.62 8.66
CA THR A 12 8.34 -6.80 9.76
C THR A 12 8.65 -5.42 9.24
N ILE A 13 8.17 -4.40 9.93
CA ILE A 13 8.43 -3.01 9.60
C ILE A 13 9.14 -2.36 10.78
N ASN A 14 9.91 -1.33 10.47
CA ASN A 14 10.55 -0.51 11.48
C ASN A 14 10.04 0.91 11.30
N VAL A 15 9.32 1.39 12.29
CA VAL A 15 8.76 2.72 12.24
C VAL A 15 9.00 3.39 13.58
N GLY A 16 9.63 4.58 13.53
CA GLY A 16 9.97 5.29 14.76
C GLY A 16 10.87 4.50 15.69
N GLY A 17 11.71 3.62 15.15
CA GLY A 17 12.59 2.78 15.95
C GLY A 17 11.90 1.57 16.56
N GLN A 18 10.64 1.35 16.27
CA GLN A 18 9.89 0.21 16.79
C GLN A 18 9.65 -0.81 15.70
N LEU A 19 9.87 -2.07 16.05
CA LEU A 19 9.61 -3.17 15.12
C LEU A 19 8.19 -3.64 15.32
N LYS A 20 7.46 -3.74 14.21
CA LYS A 20 6.09 -4.22 14.23
C LYS A 20 5.87 -5.13 13.05
N GLU A 21 4.83 -5.93 13.15
CA GLU A 21 4.39 -6.78 12.05
C GLU A 21 3.22 -6.13 11.36
N ALA A 22 3.20 -6.16 10.04
CA ALA A 22 2.13 -5.54 9.28
C ALA A 22 1.79 -6.38 8.07
N LEU A 23 0.56 -6.27 7.64
CA LEU A 23 0.01 -6.98 6.49
C LEU A 23 0.16 -6.11 5.25
N LEU A 24 0.75 -6.68 4.20
CA LEU A 24 0.78 -5.99 2.90
C LEU A 24 -0.60 -6.13 2.28
N ASP A 25 -1.31 -5.01 2.17
CA ASP A 25 -2.72 -5.05 1.81
C ASP A 25 -2.96 -4.21 0.56
N THR A 26 -3.00 -4.86 -0.60
CA THR A 26 -3.22 -4.18 -1.87
C THR A 26 -4.63 -3.61 -1.98
N GLY A 27 -5.55 -4.07 -1.16
CA GLY A 27 -6.91 -3.55 -1.16
C GLY A 27 -7.12 -2.34 -0.30
N ALA A 28 -6.10 -1.90 0.42
CA ALA A 28 -6.20 -0.73 1.28
C ALA A 28 -5.53 0.46 0.64
N ASP A 29 -6.21 1.61 0.66
CA ASP A 29 -5.62 2.84 0.14
C ASP A 29 -4.52 3.35 1.04
N ASP A 30 -4.74 3.24 2.34
CA ASP A 30 -3.89 3.89 3.35
C ASP A 30 -3.22 2.87 4.24
N THR A 31 -2.18 3.34 4.93
CA THR A 31 -1.44 2.55 5.90
C THR A 31 -1.92 2.93 7.29
N VAL A 32 -2.31 1.92 8.07
CA VAL A 32 -2.88 2.12 9.41
C VAL A 32 -2.13 1.24 10.39
N LEU A 33 -1.61 1.86 11.43
CA LEU A 33 -0.86 1.16 12.48
C LEU A 33 -1.47 1.46 13.83
N GLU A 34 -1.36 0.51 14.75
CA GLU A 34 -1.81 0.72 16.12
C GLU A 34 -0.64 0.64 17.09
N ASP A 35 -0.86 1.13 18.29
CA ASP A 35 0.10 1.04 19.40
C ASP A 35 1.46 1.60 19.03
N ILE A 36 1.45 2.79 18.45
CA ILE A 36 2.69 3.44 18.11
C ILE A 36 2.55 4.93 18.37
N GLU A 37 3.64 5.50 18.85
CA GLU A 37 3.74 6.94 19.03
C GLU A 37 4.73 7.47 18.02
N LEU A 38 4.29 8.44 17.24
CA LEU A 38 5.13 9.07 16.24
C LEU A 38 5.35 10.52 16.63
N PRO A 39 6.56 11.03 16.41
CA PRO A 39 6.81 12.44 16.67
C PRO A 39 6.20 13.32 15.59
N GLY A 40 6.00 14.57 15.93
CA GLY A 40 5.58 15.55 14.95
C GLY A 40 4.10 15.82 14.98
N LYS A 41 3.68 16.58 13.99
CA LYS A 41 2.31 17.03 13.92
C LYS A 41 1.42 15.98 13.29
N TRP A 42 0.18 15.98 13.68
CA TRP A 42 -0.80 15.06 13.12
C TRP A 42 -2.13 15.79 12.99
N ARG A 43 -2.99 15.21 12.18
CA ARG A 43 -4.34 15.71 11.98
C ARG A 43 -5.33 14.59 12.21
N PRO A 44 -6.51 14.89 12.77
CA PRO A 44 -7.52 13.86 12.91
C PRO A 44 -8.11 13.50 11.56
N LYS A 45 -8.46 12.24 11.40
CA LYS A 45 -9.08 11.74 10.19
C LYS A 45 -10.03 10.62 10.56
N MET A 46 -11.09 10.47 9.79
CA MET A 46 -12.03 9.36 9.93
C MET A 46 -11.85 8.43 8.75
N ILE A 47 -11.73 7.15 9.03
CA ILE A 47 -11.57 6.14 7.96
C ILE A 47 -12.50 4.98 8.23
N GLY A 48 -12.70 4.17 7.18
CA GLY A 48 -13.56 3.01 7.26
C GLY A 48 -14.83 3.23 6.49
N GLY A 49 -15.94 2.82 7.05
CA GLY A 49 -17.22 3.00 6.44
C GLY A 49 -18.15 1.81 6.58
N ILE A 50 -17.62 0.60 6.49
CA ILE A 50 -18.45 -0.58 6.70
C ILE A 50 -18.49 -0.83 8.20
N GLY A 51 -19.70 -0.75 8.76
CA GLY A 51 -19.85 -0.90 10.19
C GLY A 51 -19.50 0.33 11.00
N GLY A 52 -19.14 1.43 10.33
CA GLY A 52 -18.84 2.67 11.00
C GLY A 52 -17.44 3.17 10.65
N PHE A 53 -17.14 4.34 11.17
CA PHE A 53 -15.85 4.98 10.94
C PHE A 53 -15.02 4.92 12.22
N ILE A 54 -13.72 4.87 12.07
CA ILE A 54 -12.82 5.01 13.20
C ILE A 54 -12.02 6.30 13.04
N LYS A 55 -11.67 6.87 14.19
CA LYS A 55 -10.90 8.10 14.24
C LYS A 55 -9.44 7.74 14.36
N VAL A 56 -8.62 8.33 13.51
CA VAL A 56 -7.19 8.06 13.50
C VAL A 56 -6.44 9.37 13.47
N LYS A 57 -5.16 9.30 13.79
CA LYS A 57 -4.24 10.43 13.67
C LYS A 57 -3.46 10.27 12.39
N GLN A 58 -3.46 11.29 11.56
CA GLN A 58 -2.75 11.27 10.30
C GLN A 58 -1.41 11.95 10.46
N TYR A 59 -0.34 11.20 10.27
CA TYR A 59 1.02 11.71 10.25
C TYR A 59 1.53 11.67 8.82
N ASP A 60 2.03 12.80 8.35
CA ASP A 60 2.56 12.89 6.98
C ASP A 60 4.06 12.71 6.98
N GLN A 61 4.59 12.21 5.86
CA GLN A 61 6.02 12.08 5.62
C GLN A 61 6.73 11.31 6.72
N VAL A 62 6.19 10.15 7.04
CA VAL A 62 6.78 9.25 8.03
C VAL A 62 7.73 8.32 7.32
N SER A 63 8.92 8.15 7.89
CA SER A 63 9.90 7.22 7.34
C SER A 63 9.67 5.86 7.95
N ILE A 64 9.48 4.86 7.09
CA ILE A 64 9.26 3.48 7.50
C ILE A 64 10.20 2.60 6.72
N GLU A 65 10.77 1.62 7.40
CA GLU A 65 11.54 0.58 6.72
C GLU A 65 10.68 -0.66 6.61
N ILE A 66 10.48 -1.12 5.38
CA ILE A 66 9.64 -2.28 5.08
C ILE A 66 10.47 -3.23 4.23
N CYS A 67 10.65 -4.47 4.72
CA CYS A 67 11.44 -5.47 4.01
C CYS A 67 12.83 -4.93 3.64
N GLY A 68 13.42 -4.16 4.55
CA GLY A 68 14.75 -3.61 4.32
C GLY A 68 14.79 -2.39 3.42
N HIS A 69 13.65 -1.90 2.97
CA HIS A 69 13.59 -0.71 2.11
C HIS A 69 12.97 0.44 2.87
N LYS A 70 13.61 1.59 2.79
CA LYS A 70 13.08 2.79 3.42
C LYS A 70 12.19 3.53 2.48
N VAL A 71 10.98 3.85 2.95
CA VAL A 71 10.02 4.62 2.19
C VAL A 71 9.47 5.71 3.08
N ILE A 72 8.89 6.72 2.47
CA ILE A 72 8.32 7.85 3.20
C ILE A 72 6.91 8.07 2.71
N GLY A 73 5.99 8.20 3.65
CA GLY A 73 4.61 8.46 3.29
C GLY A 73 3.75 8.69 4.49
N THR A 74 2.46 8.81 4.24
CA THR A 74 1.49 9.07 5.27
C THR A 74 1.17 7.79 6.04
N VAL A 75 1.13 7.91 7.35
CA VAL A 75 0.77 6.81 8.24
C VAL A 75 -0.38 7.28 9.12
N LEU A 76 -1.42 6.48 9.18
CA LEU A 76 -2.55 6.71 10.06
C LEU A 76 -2.37 5.84 11.29
N VAL A 77 -2.60 6.43 12.45
CA VAL A 77 -2.43 5.72 13.72
C VAL A 77 -3.77 5.67 14.42
N GLY A 78 -4.25 4.49 14.71
CA GLY A 78 -5.50 4.30 15.39
C GLY A 78 -5.83 2.84 15.62
N PRO A 79 -6.99 2.55 16.17
CA PRO A 79 -7.35 1.16 16.47
C PRO A 79 -7.61 0.41 15.18
N THR A 80 -6.81 -0.59 14.94
CA THR A 80 -6.97 -1.48 13.81
C THR A 80 -6.71 -2.91 14.30
N PRO A 81 -7.48 -3.89 13.84
CA PRO A 81 -7.24 -5.26 14.28
C PRO A 81 -5.92 -5.82 13.77
N VAL A 82 -5.38 -5.25 12.71
CA VAL A 82 -4.09 -5.66 12.18
C VAL A 82 -3.44 -4.42 11.57
N ASN A 83 -2.11 -4.32 11.74
CA ASN A 83 -1.36 -3.26 11.09
C ASN A 83 -1.38 -3.51 9.59
N ILE A 84 -1.65 -2.48 8.83
CA ILE A 84 -1.87 -2.60 7.39
C ILE A 84 -0.95 -1.65 6.65
N ILE A 85 -0.23 -2.18 5.67
CA ILE A 85 0.53 -1.37 4.72
C ILE A 85 -0.33 -1.27 3.46
N GLY A 86 -0.82 -0.08 3.19
CA GLY A 86 -1.69 0.15 2.06
C GLY A 86 -0.95 0.58 0.80
N ARG A 87 -1.74 0.87 -0.24
CA ARG A 87 -1.15 1.18 -1.54
C ARG A 87 -0.28 2.42 -1.53
N ASN A 88 -0.54 3.35 -0.63
CA ASN A 88 0.27 4.57 -0.58
C ASN A 88 1.75 4.27 -0.35
N LEU A 89 2.06 3.23 0.44
CA LEU A 89 3.44 2.83 0.67
C LEU A 89 3.87 1.69 -0.24
N LEU A 90 2.95 0.82 -0.64
CA LEU A 90 3.30 -0.24 -1.58
C LEU A 90 3.81 0.32 -2.89
N THR A 91 3.26 1.45 -3.34
CA THR A 91 3.76 2.10 -4.55
C THR A 91 5.19 2.58 -4.36
N GLN A 92 5.52 3.07 -3.17
CA GLN A 92 6.88 3.53 -2.89
C GLN A 92 7.87 2.37 -2.90
N LEU A 93 7.40 1.18 -2.56
CA LEU A 93 8.23 -0.01 -2.59
C LEU A 93 8.40 -0.58 -4.00
N GLY A 94 7.63 -0.06 -4.96
CA GLY A 94 7.61 -0.64 -6.29
C GLY A 94 6.88 -1.97 -6.36
N CYS A 95 5.94 -2.16 -5.45
CA CYS A 95 5.19 -3.40 -5.40
C CYS A 95 4.18 -3.48 -6.54
N THR A 96 4.12 -4.63 -7.21
CA THR A 96 3.17 -4.86 -8.29
C THR A 96 2.50 -6.21 -8.10
N LEU A 97 1.41 -6.38 -8.79
CA LEU A 97 0.74 -7.68 -8.90
C LEU A 97 1.05 -8.26 -10.26
N ASN A 98 1.62 -9.43 -10.28
CA ASN A 98 1.99 -10.10 -11.52
C ASN A 98 1.26 -11.43 -11.60
N PHE A 99 0.72 -11.70 -12.76
CA PHE A 99 -0.04 -12.91 -12.99
C PHE A 99 0.64 -13.74 -14.08
N PRO A 100 0.71 -15.05 -13.89
CA PRO A 100 1.27 -15.92 -14.92
C PRO A 100 0.19 -16.16 -16.00
N ILE A 101 0.05 -15.19 -16.89
CA ILE A 101 -0.95 -15.33 -17.94
C ILE A 101 -0.38 -16.15 -19.09
N SER A 102 -1.26 -16.94 -19.72
CA SER A 102 -0.89 -17.68 -20.90
C SER A 102 -0.72 -16.72 -22.07
N PRO A 103 0.13 -17.06 -23.04
CA PRO A 103 0.22 -16.23 -24.22
C PRO A 103 -1.14 -16.16 -24.90
N ILE A 104 -1.60 -14.96 -25.11
CA ILE A 104 -2.84 -14.74 -25.82
C ILE A 104 -2.56 -13.76 -26.93
N GLU A 105 -3.43 -13.82 -27.95
CA GLU A 105 -3.31 -12.88 -29.02
C GLU A 105 -3.66 -11.49 -28.50
N THR A 106 -2.78 -10.56 -28.77
CA THR A 106 -3.01 -9.18 -28.34
C THR A 106 -3.14 -8.32 -29.57
N VAL A 107 -4.01 -7.32 -29.47
CA VAL A 107 -4.17 -6.36 -30.54
C VAL A 107 -3.55 -5.07 -30.07
N PRO A 108 -2.61 -4.53 -30.85
CA PRO A 108 -2.00 -3.27 -30.44
C PRO A 108 -3.05 -2.17 -30.35
N VAL A 109 -3.00 -1.44 -29.27
CA VAL A 109 -3.91 -0.32 -29.08
C VAL A 109 -3.06 0.93 -29.02
N LYS A 110 -3.40 1.88 -29.89
CA LYS A 110 -2.70 3.15 -29.88
C LYS A 110 -3.20 3.97 -28.72
N LEU A 111 -2.29 4.39 -27.90
CA LEU A 111 -2.61 5.28 -26.79
C LEU A 111 -2.22 6.68 -27.19
N LYS A 112 -2.99 7.62 -26.67
CA LYS A 112 -2.67 9.02 -26.93
C LYS A 112 -1.37 9.37 -26.24
N PRO A 113 -0.55 10.20 -26.89
CA PRO A 113 0.67 10.64 -26.24
C PRO A 113 0.36 11.30 -24.90
N GLY A 114 1.20 11.03 -23.93
CA GLY A 114 1.02 11.59 -22.61
C GLY A 114 0.21 10.73 -21.67
N MET A 115 -0.38 9.67 -22.16
CA MET A 115 -1.12 8.76 -21.29
C MET A 115 -0.25 7.67 -20.73
N ASP A 116 0.92 7.50 -21.27
CA ASP A 116 1.81 6.43 -20.86
C ASP A 116 2.80 6.96 -19.85
N GLY A 117 2.41 7.00 -18.63
CA GLY A 117 3.36 7.33 -17.60
C GLY A 117 3.68 6.12 -16.76
N PRO A 118 4.59 6.28 -15.80
CA PRO A 118 4.90 5.16 -14.92
C PRO A 118 3.72 4.71 -14.08
N ARG A 119 2.70 5.52 -13.99
CA ARG A 119 1.51 5.16 -13.22
C ARG A 119 0.38 4.67 -14.09
N VAL A 120 0.63 4.55 -15.37
CA VAL A 120 -0.37 4.03 -16.27
C VAL A 120 -0.63 2.59 -15.92
N LYS A 121 -1.85 2.19 -16.05
CA LYS A 121 -2.21 0.80 -15.83
C LYS A 121 -1.49 -0.05 -16.86
N GLN A 122 -0.80 -1.03 -16.37
CA GLN A 122 -0.07 -1.95 -17.23
C GLN A 122 -0.95 -3.07 -17.76
N TRP A 123 -2.04 -3.29 -17.11
CA TRP A 123 -2.90 -4.38 -17.48
C TRP A 123 -3.61 -4.05 -18.76
N PRO A 124 -3.53 -4.95 -19.72
CA PRO A 124 -4.24 -4.69 -20.96
C PRO A 124 -5.70 -4.73 -20.67
N LEU A 125 -6.15 -4.38 -20.21
CA LEU A 125 -7.36 -4.62 -19.92
C LEU A 125 -8.25 -4.14 -20.54
N THR A 126 -7.63 -3.77 -20.48
CA THR A 126 -8.18 -3.26 -20.98
C THR A 126 -8.92 -3.81 -21.67
N GLU A 127 -8.68 -4.28 -21.72
CA GLU A 127 -9.28 -4.66 -22.23
C GLU A 127 -10.15 -5.03 -21.80
N GLU A 128 -10.26 -4.70 -21.22
CA GLU A 128 -11.05 -4.82 -20.76
C GLU A 128 -11.88 -5.18 -21.07
N LYS A 129 -11.92 -5.75 -21.17
CA LYS A 129 -12.58 -6.03 -21.51
C LYS A 129 -13.18 -6.29 -21.68
#